data_226400543f4819a01caee63cda412878
#
_entry.id   226400543f4819a01caee63cda412878
#
_cell.length_a   1.000
_cell.length_b   1.000
_cell.length_c   1.000
_cell.angle_alpha   90.00
_cell.angle_beta   90.00
_cell.angle_gamma   90.00
#
_symmetry.space_group_name_H-M   'P 1'
#
loop_
_entity.id
_entity.type
_entity.pdbx_description
1 polymer ?
#
loop_
_entity_poly.entity_id
_entity_poly.type
_entity_poly.pdbx_seq_one_letter_code
_entity_poly.pdbx_strand_id
1 'polypeptide(L)'
;TPECFFNAVKNFNEPVLEYAGSQGIPELIEALQKYYETYDMHFSKDDFIVTNGGSEGLLFTFMAMCDPGDNILIPEPFYTNYNGFGQSINMEVKPITTKAENGFHLPPKEEIVAQIDDKTKAILVSNPGNPTGCVYTKEEVYMLAEIVKEYDLWLVADEVYREFIYEGLQYTSFGNVKEIEDRCVIIDSVSKRYSACGARIGSIACKNAEL
;
A
#
# COMPACT_ATOMS: atom_id res chain seq x y z
N THR A 1 -12.83 -17.76 3.13
CA THR A 1 -12.71 -17.03 4.41
C THR A 1 -12.51 -18.05 5.53
N PRO A 2 -11.54 -17.86 6.44
CA PRO A 2 -11.28 -18.79 7.55
C PRO A 2 -12.49 -18.96 8.48
N GLU A 3 -12.67 -20.18 8.99
CA GLU A 3 -13.79 -20.50 9.89
C GLU A 3 -13.76 -19.68 11.19
N CYS A 4 -12.56 -19.34 11.68
CA CYS A 4 -12.39 -18.52 12.88
C CYS A 4 -13.04 -17.13 12.71
N PHE A 5 -13.04 -16.53 11.53
CA PHE A 5 -13.75 -15.29 11.25
C PHE A 5 -15.25 -15.43 11.47
N PHE A 6 -15.86 -16.44 10.86
CA PHE A 6 -17.31 -16.69 11.04
C PHE A 6 -17.67 -17.04 12.47
N ASN A 7 -16.80 -17.76 13.17
CA ASN A 7 -17.02 -18.08 14.58
C ASN A 7 -16.94 -16.82 15.45
N ALA A 8 -16.01 -15.90 15.18
CA ALA A 8 -15.94 -14.63 15.89
C ALA A 8 -17.21 -13.79 15.67
N VAL A 9 -17.71 -13.71 14.42
CA VAL A 9 -18.96 -13.00 14.10
C VAL A 9 -20.17 -13.64 14.79
N LYS A 10 -20.28 -14.98 14.79
CA LYS A 10 -21.39 -15.71 15.44
C LYS A 10 -21.40 -15.56 16.96
N ASN A 11 -20.23 -15.43 17.57
CA ASN A 11 -20.07 -15.32 19.03
C ASN A 11 -19.95 -13.85 19.50
N PHE A 12 -20.14 -12.89 18.60
CA PHE A 12 -20.17 -11.48 18.96
C PHE A 12 -21.44 -11.18 19.75
N ASN A 13 -21.28 -10.79 21.01
CA ASN A 13 -22.38 -10.60 21.97
C ASN A 13 -22.31 -9.24 22.67
N GLU A 14 -21.62 -8.28 22.08
CA GLU A 14 -21.53 -6.93 22.67
C GLU A 14 -22.92 -6.28 22.71
N PRO A 15 -23.35 -5.77 23.87
CA PRO A 15 -24.68 -5.22 24.02
C PRO A 15 -24.85 -3.87 23.30
N VAL A 16 -23.76 -3.20 23.01
CA VAL A 16 -23.71 -1.90 22.31
C VAL A 16 -22.62 -1.91 21.27
N LEU A 17 -22.91 -1.43 20.07
CA LEU A 17 -21.92 -1.16 19.03
C LEU A 17 -21.45 0.29 19.18
N GLU A 18 -20.37 0.49 19.89
CA GLU A 18 -19.80 1.81 20.13
C GLU A 18 -18.95 2.27 18.94
N TYR A 19 -18.69 3.58 18.88
CA TYR A 19 -17.69 4.10 17.95
C TYR A 19 -16.30 3.59 18.33
N ALA A 20 -15.56 3.10 17.35
CA ALA A 20 -14.12 2.87 17.51
C ALA A 20 -13.37 4.21 17.62
N GLY A 21 -12.16 4.17 18.17
CA GLY A 21 -11.22 5.28 18.02
C GLY A 21 -10.95 5.59 16.53
N SER A 22 -10.54 6.80 16.23
CA SER A 22 -10.32 7.25 14.84
C SER A 22 -9.29 6.42 14.09
N GLN A 23 -8.32 5.85 14.78
CA GLN A 23 -7.31 4.95 14.20
C GLN A 23 -7.80 3.50 14.07
N GLY A 24 -8.85 3.10 14.80
CA GLY A 24 -9.36 1.73 14.89
C GLY A 24 -9.39 1.23 16.33
N ILE A 25 -9.84 -0.01 16.53
CA ILE A 25 -9.84 -0.64 17.86
C ILE A 25 -8.44 -1.13 18.22
N PRO A 26 -8.01 -0.98 19.49
CA PRO A 26 -6.67 -1.35 19.94
C PRO A 26 -6.29 -2.80 19.64
N GLU A 27 -7.22 -3.73 19.78
CA GLU A 27 -7.00 -5.15 19.55
C GLU A 27 -6.63 -5.47 18.10
N LEU A 28 -7.24 -4.75 17.14
CA LEU A 28 -6.91 -4.92 15.73
C LEU A 28 -5.55 -4.29 15.42
N ILE A 29 -5.26 -3.12 15.98
CA ILE A 29 -3.95 -2.45 15.80
C ILE A 29 -2.83 -3.33 16.36
N GLU A 30 -3.00 -3.93 17.54
CA GLU A 30 -2.03 -4.86 18.12
C GLU A 30 -1.86 -6.13 17.27
N ALA A 31 -2.93 -6.62 16.67
CA ALA A 31 -2.86 -7.75 15.74
C ALA A 31 -2.10 -7.39 14.45
N LEU A 32 -2.31 -6.18 13.93
CA LEU A 32 -1.56 -5.66 12.79
C LEU A 32 -0.07 -5.52 13.12
N GLN A 33 0.28 -4.93 14.26
CA GLN A 33 1.69 -4.84 14.69
C GLN A 33 2.37 -6.21 14.68
N LYS A 34 1.76 -7.20 15.33
CA LYS A 34 2.29 -8.57 15.39
C LYS A 34 2.40 -9.21 14.01
N TYR A 35 1.45 -8.92 13.13
CA TYR A 35 1.50 -9.40 11.76
C TYR A 35 2.68 -8.78 10.98
N TYR A 36 2.88 -7.47 11.08
CA TYR A 36 3.99 -6.79 10.41
C TYR A 36 5.36 -7.20 10.97
N GLU A 37 5.46 -7.51 12.27
CA GLU A 37 6.68 -8.07 12.88
C GLU A 37 7.10 -9.39 12.23
N THR A 38 6.17 -10.21 11.70
CA THR A 38 6.53 -11.43 10.97
C THR A 38 7.27 -11.18 9.67
N TYR A 39 7.25 -9.93 9.17
CA TYR A 39 7.99 -9.44 8.01
C TYR A 39 9.14 -8.50 8.38
N ASP A 40 9.59 -8.51 9.64
CA ASP A 40 10.64 -7.62 10.16
C ASP A 40 10.31 -6.13 10.00
N MET A 41 9.03 -5.78 10.02
CA MET A 41 8.55 -4.40 9.99
C MET A 41 8.01 -4.01 11.36
N HIS A 42 8.63 -3.01 11.98
CA HIS A 42 8.30 -2.57 13.33
C HIS A 42 7.60 -1.22 13.30
N PHE A 43 6.31 -1.24 13.58
CA PHE A 43 5.44 -0.08 13.68
C PHE A 43 4.98 0.12 15.12
N SER A 44 4.82 1.36 15.55
CA SER A 44 4.12 1.72 16.78
C SER A 44 2.60 1.63 16.58
N LYS A 45 1.83 1.75 17.65
CA LYS A 45 0.35 1.80 17.54
C LYS A 45 -0.12 3.04 16.78
N ASP A 46 0.61 4.13 16.92
CA ASP A 46 0.27 5.42 16.32
C ASP A 46 0.55 5.46 14.80
N ASP A 47 1.30 4.49 14.28
CA ASP A 47 1.63 4.40 12.86
C ASP A 47 0.51 3.76 12.02
N PHE A 48 -0.62 3.35 12.63
CA PHE A 48 -1.72 2.68 11.94
C PHE A 48 -2.99 3.49 11.89
N ILE A 49 -3.68 3.42 10.75
CA ILE A 49 -5.08 3.82 10.59
C ILE A 49 -5.82 2.64 9.97
N VAL A 50 -6.84 2.13 10.67
CA VAL A 50 -7.75 1.10 10.16
C VAL A 50 -8.74 1.75 9.20
N THR A 51 -8.97 1.11 8.05
CA THR A 51 -9.80 1.65 6.98
C THR A 51 -10.86 0.65 6.51
N ASN A 52 -11.86 1.13 5.80
CA ASN A 52 -12.91 0.31 5.18
C ASN A 52 -12.38 -0.36 3.90
N GLY A 53 -11.42 -1.30 4.08
CA GLY A 53 -10.66 -1.94 3.03
C GLY A 53 -9.53 -1.05 2.50
N GLY A 54 -8.62 -1.66 1.73
CA GLY A 54 -7.47 -0.93 1.14
C GLY A 54 -7.87 0.26 0.25
N SER A 55 -9.08 0.23 -0.35
CA SER A 55 -9.57 1.30 -1.21
C SER A 55 -9.74 2.64 -0.47
N GLU A 56 -10.29 2.61 0.75
CA GLU A 56 -10.38 3.81 1.59
C GLU A 56 -8.99 4.27 2.03
N GLY A 57 -8.11 3.31 2.38
CA GLY A 57 -6.72 3.62 2.70
C GLY A 57 -6.00 4.35 1.56
N LEU A 58 -6.15 3.88 0.33
CA LEU A 58 -5.61 4.56 -0.86
C LEU A 58 -6.17 5.95 -1.04
N LEU A 59 -7.50 6.10 -0.93
CA LEU A 59 -8.15 7.40 -1.10
C LEU A 59 -7.68 8.40 -0.03
N PHE A 60 -7.62 8.01 1.24
CA PHE A 60 -7.12 8.87 2.32
C PHE A 60 -5.67 9.25 2.11
N THR A 61 -4.83 8.29 1.70
CA THR A 61 -3.42 8.55 1.37
C THR A 61 -3.29 9.58 0.26
N PHE A 62 -4.05 9.45 -0.83
CA PHE A 62 -4.01 10.42 -1.92
C PHE A 62 -4.50 11.81 -1.49
N MET A 63 -5.58 11.87 -0.70
CA MET A 63 -6.10 13.14 -0.19
C MET A 63 -5.13 13.85 0.77
N ALA A 64 -4.31 13.09 1.51
CA ALA A 64 -3.31 13.66 2.41
C ALA A 64 -2.06 14.16 1.68
N MET A 65 -1.69 13.53 0.55
CA MET A 65 -0.45 13.82 -0.16
C MET A 65 -0.58 14.79 -1.33
N CYS A 66 -1.77 14.86 -1.96
CA CYS A 66 -1.95 15.53 -3.24
C CYS A 66 -2.97 16.65 -3.18
N ASP A 67 -2.64 17.75 -3.80
CA ASP A 67 -3.57 18.82 -4.14
C ASP A 67 -4.19 18.60 -5.54
N PRO A 68 -5.35 19.22 -5.85
CA PRO A 68 -5.92 19.18 -7.18
C PRO A 68 -4.92 19.65 -8.26
N GLY A 69 -4.67 18.80 -9.25
CA GLY A 69 -3.71 19.03 -10.34
C GLY A 69 -2.32 18.47 -10.09
N ASP A 70 -2.07 17.87 -8.94
CA ASP A 70 -0.87 17.06 -8.70
C ASP A 70 -0.95 15.71 -9.44
N ASN A 71 0.16 15.00 -9.51
CA ASN A 71 0.21 13.70 -10.14
C ASN A 71 1.00 12.67 -9.32
N ILE A 72 0.72 11.41 -9.58
CA ILE A 72 1.49 10.26 -9.09
C ILE A 72 1.91 9.36 -10.25
N LEU A 73 3.08 8.72 -10.12
CA LEU A 73 3.58 7.74 -11.07
C LEU A 73 3.17 6.34 -10.63
N ILE A 74 2.67 5.51 -11.57
CA ILE A 74 2.27 4.12 -11.28
C ILE A 74 2.74 3.20 -12.41
N PRO A 75 3.51 2.12 -12.13
CA PRO A 75 3.85 1.12 -13.15
C PRO A 75 2.60 0.46 -13.74
N GLU A 76 2.45 0.51 -15.06
CA GLU A 76 1.34 -0.11 -15.79
C GLU A 76 1.72 -1.49 -16.35
N PRO A 77 0.75 -2.43 -16.50
CA PRO A 77 -0.66 -2.30 -16.15
C PRO A 77 -0.89 -2.38 -14.65
N PHE A 78 -1.85 -1.59 -14.15
CA PHE A 78 -2.15 -1.48 -12.73
C PHE A 78 -3.65 -1.67 -12.44
N TYR A 79 -3.99 -1.76 -11.17
CA TYR A 79 -5.37 -1.85 -10.70
C TYR A 79 -6.17 -0.61 -11.10
N THR A 80 -7.20 -0.80 -11.92
CA THR A 80 -7.93 0.29 -12.59
C THR A 80 -8.53 1.33 -11.66
N ASN A 81 -8.85 0.94 -10.42
CA ASN A 81 -9.46 1.87 -9.46
C ASN A 81 -8.49 2.97 -9.00
N TYR A 82 -7.18 2.83 -9.18
CA TYR A 82 -6.24 3.94 -8.89
C TYR A 82 -6.59 5.18 -9.69
N ASN A 83 -6.97 5.02 -10.98
CA ASN A 83 -7.48 6.12 -11.80
C ASN A 83 -8.75 6.76 -11.20
N GLY A 84 -9.69 5.92 -10.74
CA GLY A 84 -10.94 6.41 -10.14
C GLY A 84 -10.71 7.19 -8.86
N PHE A 85 -9.78 6.73 -8.01
CA PHE A 85 -9.40 7.45 -6.78
C PHE A 85 -8.74 8.78 -7.12
N GLY A 86 -7.78 8.79 -8.06
CA GLY A 86 -7.15 10.03 -8.52
C GLY A 86 -8.15 11.04 -9.09
N GLN A 87 -9.03 10.59 -9.96
CA GLN A 87 -10.08 11.46 -10.54
C GLN A 87 -10.99 12.05 -9.49
N SER A 88 -11.30 11.31 -8.41
CA SER A 88 -12.21 11.80 -7.35
C SER A 88 -11.67 13.01 -6.59
N ILE A 89 -10.35 13.23 -6.63
CA ILE A 89 -9.65 14.35 -5.99
C ILE A 89 -8.98 15.30 -7.01
N ASN A 90 -9.24 15.13 -8.30
CA ASN A 90 -8.61 15.86 -9.39
C ASN A 90 -7.06 15.69 -9.45
N MET A 91 -6.56 14.51 -9.09
CA MET A 91 -5.16 14.12 -9.22
C MET A 91 -4.98 13.31 -10.50
N GLU A 92 -3.87 13.53 -11.21
CA GLU A 92 -3.51 12.77 -12.40
C GLU A 92 -2.72 11.50 -12.05
N VAL A 93 -3.03 10.39 -12.71
CA VAL A 93 -2.21 9.17 -12.68
C VAL A 93 -1.37 9.12 -13.95
N LYS A 94 -0.04 9.16 -13.80
CA LYS A 94 0.93 9.01 -14.90
C LYS A 94 1.46 7.57 -14.93
N PRO A 95 1.30 6.83 -16.05
CA PRO A 95 1.80 5.47 -16.11
C PRO A 95 3.32 5.42 -16.33
N ILE A 96 4.01 4.58 -15.55
CA ILE A 96 5.36 4.12 -15.88
C ILE A 96 5.22 2.88 -16.76
N THR A 97 5.64 2.95 -18.02
CA THR A 97 5.48 1.84 -18.96
C THR A 97 6.35 0.66 -18.59
N THR A 98 5.74 -0.50 -18.34
CA THR A 98 6.41 -1.79 -18.19
C THR A 98 6.07 -2.72 -19.36
N LYS A 99 6.82 -3.81 -19.54
CA LYS A 99 6.69 -4.68 -20.71
C LYS A 99 6.51 -6.14 -20.32
N ALA A 100 5.59 -6.83 -20.98
CA ALA A 100 5.33 -8.25 -20.76
C ALA A 100 6.57 -9.12 -21.03
N GLU A 101 7.38 -8.74 -22.03
CA GLU A 101 8.62 -9.44 -22.38
C GLU A 101 9.64 -9.44 -21.24
N ASN A 102 9.56 -8.44 -20.36
CA ASN A 102 10.42 -8.33 -19.17
C ASN A 102 9.68 -8.75 -17.88
N GLY A 103 8.56 -9.49 -17.98
CA GLY A 103 7.78 -9.90 -16.82
C GLY A 103 7.14 -8.74 -16.05
N PHE A 104 6.96 -7.58 -16.68
CA PHE A 104 6.44 -6.34 -16.08
C PHE A 104 7.34 -5.76 -14.97
N HIS A 105 8.64 -6.10 -14.98
CA HIS A 105 9.63 -5.44 -14.14
C HIS A 105 9.82 -3.97 -14.53
N LEU A 106 10.35 -3.19 -13.59
CA LEU A 106 10.52 -1.74 -13.77
C LEU A 106 11.51 -1.41 -14.90
N PRO A 107 11.29 -0.30 -15.63
CA PRO A 107 12.27 0.21 -16.56
C PRO A 107 13.50 0.78 -15.81
N PRO A 108 14.59 1.12 -16.53
CA PRO A 108 15.74 1.80 -15.94
C PRO A 108 15.37 3.07 -15.18
N LYS A 109 16.14 3.41 -14.14
CA LYS A 109 15.92 4.57 -13.25
C LYS A 109 15.68 5.86 -14.04
N GLU A 110 16.46 6.07 -15.09
CA GLU A 110 16.43 7.27 -15.91
C GLU A 110 15.07 7.47 -16.62
N GLU A 111 14.42 6.36 -17.02
CA GLU A 111 13.10 6.41 -17.66
C GLU A 111 11.98 6.77 -16.68
N ILE A 112 12.12 6.37 -15.43
CA ILE A 112 11.18 6.74 -14.35
C ILE A 112 11.39 8.22 -14.00
N VAL A 113 12.63 8.62 -13.77
CA VAL A 113 13.00 9.99 -13.39
C VAL A 113 12.59 11.01 -14.44
N ALA A 114 12.69 10.67 -15.72
CA ALA A 114 12.28 11.55 -16.81
C ALA A 114 10.78 11.93 -16.81
N GLN A 115 9.94 11.20 -16.03
CA GLN A 115 8.51 11.46 -15.92
C GLN A 115 8.15 12.32 -14.70
N ILE A 116 9.11 12.55 -13.81
CA ILE A 116 8.93 13.37 -12.59
C ILE A 116 8.92 14.85 -12.99
N ASP A 117 7.94 15.58 -12.50
CA ASP A 117 7.84 17.04 -12.64
C ASP A 117 7.52 17.69 -11.27
N ASP A 118 7.34 18.99 -11.24
CA ASP A 118 7.06 19.80 -10.04
C ASP A 118 5.72 19.48 -9.36
N LYS A 119 4.85 18.77 -10.06
CA LYS A 119 3.54 18.30 -9.56
C LYS A 119 3.54 16.86 -9.10
N THR A 120 4.63 16.14 -9.32
CA THR A 120 4.73 14.74 -8.91
C THR A 120 4.90 14.66 -7.40
N LYS A 121 3.98 13.95 -6.72
CA LYS A 121 3.99 13.80 -5.25
C LYS A 121 4.40 12.41 -4.78
N ALA A 122 4.10 11.40 -5.57
CA ALA A 122 4.35 10.03 -5.14
C ALA A 122 4.64 9.08 -6.31
N ILE A 123 5.25 7.96 -5.98
CA ILE A 123 5.24 6.74 -6.79
C ILE A 123 4.38 5.72 -6.04
N LEU A 124 3.35 5.18 -6.70
CA LEU A 124 2.57 4.07 -6.16
C LEU A 124 2.96 2.78 -6.86
N VAL A 125 3.15 1.74 -6.08
CA VAL A 125 3.42 0.38 -6.59
C VAL A 125 2.53 -0.65 -5.91
N SER A 126 2.04 -1.62 -6.70
CA SER A 126 1.45 -2.85 -6.15
C SER A 126 2.51 -3.94 -6.13
N ASN A 127 2.85 -4.48 -4.97
CA ASN A 127 3.87 -5.51 -4.84
C ASN A 127 3.44 -6.63 -3.87
N PRO A 128 3.12 -7.82 -4.39
CA PRO A 128 3.01 -8.25 -5.79
C PRO A 128 1.98 -7.49 -6.62
N GLY A 129 2.26 -7.35 -7.92
CA GLY A 129 1.49 -6.53 -8.86
C GLY A 129 0.11 -7.07 -9.19
N ASN A 130 -0.88 -6.19 -9.30
CA ASN A 130 -2.19 -6.49 -9.87
C ASN A 130 -2.39 -5.63 -11.14
N PRO A 131 -2.56 -6.22 -12.33
CA PRO A 131 -2.94 -7.62 -12.61
C PRO A 131 -1.78 -8.56 -12.94
N THR A 132 -0.53 -8.10 -12.95
CA THR A 132 0.60 -8.80 -13.56
C THR A 132 1.11 -10.00 -12.76
N GLY A 133 0.96 -9.97 -11.43
CA GLY A 133 1.60 -10.92 -10.52
C GLY A 133 3.12 -10.68 -10.37
N CYS A 134 3.68 -9.62 -10.96
CA CYS A 134 5.08 -9.27 -10.84
C CYS A 134 5.44 -9.06 -9.36
N VAL A 135 6.54 -9.66 -8.93
CA VAL A 135 7.16 -9.43 -7.62
C VAL A 135 8.46 -8.68 -7.89
N TYR A 136 8.54 -7.43 -7.45
CA TYR A 136 9.74 -6.64 -7.68
C TYR A 136 10.94 -7.22 -6.95
N THR A 137 12.09 -7.21 -7.61
CA THR A 137 13.35 -7.62 -7.02
C THR A 137 13.78 -6.65 -5.93
N LYS A 138 14.70 -7.10 -5.08
CA LYS A 138 15.26 -6.23 -4.05
C LYS A 138 15.92 -4.99 -4.65
N GLU A 139 16.60 -5.14 -5.78
CA GLU A 139 17.26 -4.05 -6.52
C GLU A 139 16.24 -3.02 -7.00
N GLU A 140 15.07 -3.47 -7.51
CA GLU A 140 14.01 -2.57 -7.95
C GLU A 140 13.37 -1.82 -6.77
N VAL A 141 13.16 -2.51 -5.64
CA VAL A 141 12.66 -1.89 -4.40
C VAL A 141 13.60 -0.76 -3.94
N TYR A 142 14.92 -1.03 -3.90
CA TYR A 142 15.91 -0.02 -3.51
C TYR A 142 16.08 1.08 -4.55
N MET A 143 15.97 0.78 -5.84
CA MET A 143 15.98 1.79 -6.91
C MET A 143 14.83 2.79 -6.73
N LEU A 144 13.61 2.31 -6.47
CA LEU A 144 12.48 3.21 -6.21
C LEU A 144 12.68 4.03 -4.93
N ALA A 145 13.24 3.41 -3.88
CA ALA A 145 13.56 4.13 -2.65
C ALA A 145 14.59 5.25 -2.86
N GLU A 146 15.61 5.02 -3.69
CA GLU A 146 16.56 6.06 -4.08
C GLU A 146 15.87 7.21 -4.82
N ILE A 147 15.01 6.91 -5.81
CA ILE A 147 14.26 7.93 -6.56
C ILE A 147 13.40 8.75 -5.60
N VAL A 148 12.60 8.09 -4.77
CA VAL A 148 11.70 8.73 -3.82
C VAL A 148 12.45 9.68 -2.88
N LYS A 149 13.62 9.26 -2.39
CA LYS A 149 14.48 10.07 -1.53
C LYS A 149 15.12 11.25 -2.27
N GLU A 150 15.61 11.00 -3.50
CA GLU A 150 16.32 12.00 -4.30
C GLU A 150 15.39 13.14 -4.76
N TYR A 151 14.14 12.81 -5.09
CA TYR A 151 13.14 13.75 -5.63
C TYR A 151 12.11 14.22 -4.59
N ASP A 152 12.32 13.89 -3.30
CA ASP A 152 11.44 14.26 -2.19
C ASP A 152 9.97 13.83 -2.41
N LEU A 153 9.77 12.60 -2.89
CA LEU A 153 8.48 12.01 -3.17
C LEU A 153 8.02 11.10 -2.01
N TRP A 154 6.74 10.79 -2.01
CA TRP A 154 6.19 9.69 -1.23
C TRP A 154 6.27 8.37 -2.00
N LEU A 155 6.41 7.27 -1.28
CA LEU A 155 6.18 5.92 -1.81
C LEU A 155 4.89 5.35 -1.22
N VAL A 156 3.94 4.99 -2.07
CA VAL A 156 2.72 4.29 -1.68
C VAL A 156 2.84 2.84 -2.13
N ALA A 157 2.98 1.93 -1.17
CA ALA A 157 3.11 0.50 -1.41
C ALA A 157 1.78 -0.22 -1.14
N ASP A 158 1.06 -0.58 -2.19
CA ASP A 158 -0.09 -1.47 -2.09
C ASP A 158 0.40 -2.92 -2.00
N GLU A 159 0.46 -3.44 -0.77
CA GLU A 159 1.00 -4.76 -0.47
C GLU A 159 -0.07 -5.79 -0.10
N VAL A 160 -1.30 -5.59 -0.54
CA VAL A 160 -2.43 -6.49 -0.23
C VAL A 160 -2.22 -7.94 -0.69
N TYR A 161 -1.30 -8.16 -1.63
CA TYR A 161 -0.93 -9.48 -2.15
C TYR A 161 0.37 -10.04 -1.55
N ARG A 162 0.91 -9.47 -0.48
CA ARG A 162 2.18 -9.87 0.17
C ARG A 162 2.30 -11.38 0.43
N GLU A 163 1.19 -12.05 0.75
CA GLU A 163 1.16 -13.50 1.01
C GLU A 163 1.18 -14.37 -0.27
N PHE A 164 1.09 -13.76 -1.45
CA PHE A 164 0.95 -14.49 -2.72
C PHE A 164 2.27 -14.51 -3.49
N ILE A 165 3.30 -15.09 -2.87
CA ILE A 165 4.62 -15.28 -3.45
C ILE A 165 4.77 -16.74 -3.82
N TYR A 166 5.07 -17.01 -5.08
CA TYR A 166 5.15 -18.36 -5.64
C TYR A 166 6.55 -18.63 -6.22
N GLU A 167 6.79 -19.89 -6.57
CA GLU A 167 7.97 -20.34 -7.34
C GLU A 167 9.33 -19.99 -6.70
N GLY A 168 9.37 -19.81 -5.38
CA GLY A 168 10.62 -19.49 -4.68
C GLY A 168 11.11 -18.05 -4.86
N LEU A 169 10.26 -17.16 -5.40
CA LEU A 169 10.57 -15.73 -5.48
C LEU A 169 10.81 -15.14 -4.09
N GLN A 170 11.71 -14.19 -4.02
CA GLN A 170 11.99 -13.46 -2.78
C GLN A 170 11.19 -12.15 -2.76
N TYR A 171 10.46 -11.96 -1.69
CA TYR A 171 9.69 -10.74 -1.45
C TYR A 171 10.45 -9.78 -0.55
N THR A 172 10.50 -8.52 -0.94
CA THR A 172 11.01 -7.42 -0.12
C THR A 172 9.91 -6.37 0.00
N SER A 173 9.47 -6.08 1.22
CA SER A 173 8.54 -4.98 1.48
C SER A 173 9.26 -3.64 1.41
N PHE A 174 8.57 -2.62 0.92
CA PHE A 174 9.06 -1.24 1.01
C PHE A 174 9.15 -0.75 2.47
N GLY A 175 8.36 -1.31 3.37
CA GLY A 175 8.44 -1.04 4.81
C GLY A 175 9.73 -1.50 5.48
N ASN A 176 10.53 -2.34 4.82
CA ASN A 176 11.86 -2.74 5.32
C ASN A 176 12.97 -1.76 4.89
N VAL A 177 12.69 -0.77 4.04
CA VAL A 177 13.69 0.19 3.54
C VAL A 177 13.78 1.38 4.48
N LYS A 178 14.77 1.35 5.37
CA LYS A 178 14.95 2.38 6.43
C LYS A 178 15.17 3.78 5.90
N GLU A 179 15.76 3.90 4.72
CA GLU A 179 16.10 5.18 4.09
C GLU A 179 14.89 6.01 3.69
N ILE A 180 13.70 5.38 3.63
CA ILE A 180 12.43 6.03 3.26
C ILE A 180 11.31 5.74 4.28
N GLU A 181 11.64 5.29 5.50
CA GLU A 181 10.60 4.90 6.48
C GLU A 181 9.65 6.04 6.88
N ASP A 182 10.11 7.30 6.75
CA ASP A 182 9.35 8.52 7.02
C ASP A 182 8.50 9.00 5.82
N ARG A 183 8.62 8.35 4.68
CA ARG A 183 7.91 8.70 3.43
C ARG A 183 7.34 7.47 2.70
N CYS A 184 7.28 6.33 3.37
CA CYS A 184 6.68 5.11 2.86
C CYS A 184 5.33 4.87 3.54
N VAL A 185 4.29 4.74 2.73
CA VAL A 185 2.93 4.40 3.17
C VAL A 185 2.59 3.03 2.66
N ILE A 186 2.30 2.11 3.56
CA ILE A 186 1.88 0.75 3.21
C ILE A 186 0.37 0.65 3.30
N ILE A 187 -0.24 0.20 2.23
CA ILE A 187 -1.66 -0.14 2.17
C ILE A 187 -1.80 -1.66 2.26
N ASP A 188 -2.64 -2.10 3.17
CA ASP A 188 -2.91 -3.53 3.36
C ASP A 188 -4.41 -3.79 3.57
N SER A 189 -4.81 -5.06 3.44
CA SER A 189 -6.20 -5.47 3.63
C SER A 189 -6.31 -6.96 3.91
N VAL A 190 -7.27 -7.33 4.73
CA VAL A 190 -7.64 -8.73 4.96
C VAL A 190 -8.33 -9.36 3.75
N SER A 191 -8.73 -8.55 2.77
CA SER A 191 -9.55 -8.96 1.61
C SER A 191 -8.95 -10.12 0.83
N LYS A 192 -7.65 -10.08 0.55
CA LYS A 192 -6.97 -11.09 -0.27
C LYS A 192 -6.39 -12.20 0.59
N ARG A 193 -5.62 -11.85 1.58
CA ARG A 193 -4.96 -12.76 2.53
C ARG A 193 -5.91 -13.81 3.12
N TYR A 194 -7.09 -13.38 3.53
CA TYR A 194 -8.08 -14.26 4.18
C TYR A 194 -9.31 -14.54 3.31
N SER A 195 -9.28 -14.21 2.01
CA SER A 195 -10.48 -14.29 1.15
C SER A 195 -11.71 -13.66 1.80
N ALA A 196 -11.51 -12.51 2.47
CA ALA A 196 -12.51 -11.81 3.29
C ALA A 196 -12.84 -10.44 2.69
N CYS A 197 -13.02 -10.38 1.37
CA CYS A 197 -13.28 -9.12 0.65
C CYS A 197 -14.51 -8.36 1.18
N GLY A 198 -15.54 -9.11 1.61
CA GLY A 198 -16.78 -8.54 2.16
C GLY A 198 -16.66 -8.00 3.59
N ALA A 199 -15.58 -8.33 4.33
CA ALA A 199 -15.35 -7.82 5.67
C ALA A 199 -15.03 -6.31 5.70
N ARG A 200 -14.52 -5.79 4.58
CA ARG A 200 -14.14 -4.37 4.41
C ARG A 200 -13.19 -3.87 5.49
N ILE A 201 -12.12 -4.62 5.76
CA ILE A 201 -11.08 -4.25 6.72
C ILE A 201 -9.77 -4.08 5.96
N GLY A 202 -9.18 -2.90 6.08
CA GLY A 202 -7.87 -2.54 5.58
C GLY A 202 -7.12 -1.68 6.57
N SER A 203 -5.90 -1.31 6.22
CA SER A 203 -5.08 -0.42 7.04
C SER A 203 -4.11 0.38 6.19
N ILE A 204 -3.78 1.55 6.69
CA ILE A 204 -2.61 2.35 6.34
C ILE A 204 -1.58 2.10 7.44
N ALA A 205 -0.32 1.90 7.07
CA ALA A 205 0.80 1.92 8.01
C ALA A 205 1.86 2.91 7.50
N CYS A 206 2.18 3.91 8.32
CA CYS A 206 3.15 4.97 8.01
C CYS A 206 3.80 5.48 9.28
N LYS A 207 5.12 5.69 9.27
CA LYS A 207 5.86 6.23 10.42
C LYS A 207 5.94 7.75 10.46
N ASN A 208 5.41 8.42 9.46
CA ASN A 208 5.34 9.88 9.43
C ASN A 208 4.11 10.35 10.19
N ALA A 209 4.32 11.10 11.27
CA ALA A 209 3.24 11.59 12.13
C ALA A 209 2.48 12.80 11.54
N GLU A 210 2.97 13.38 10.44
CA GLU A 210 2.31 14.51 9.76
C GLU A 210 1.31 14.04 8.70
N LEU A 211 1.41 12.79 8.25
CA LEU A 211 0.48 12.16 7.32
C LEU A 211 -0.73 11.61 8.05
#